data_940d447638e2a5b4c4e8083468b1696b
#
_entry.id   940d447638e2a5b4c4e8083468b1696b
#
_cell.length_a   1.000
_cell.length_b   1.000
_cell.length_c   1.000
_cell.angle_alpha   90.00
_cell.angle_beta   90.00
_cell.angle_gamma   90.00
#
_symmetry.space_group_name_H-M   'P 1'
#
loop_
_entity.id
_entity.type
_entity.pdbx_description
1 polymer ?
#
loop_
_entity_poly.entity_id
_entity_poly.type
_entity_poly.pdbx_seq_one_letter_code
_entity_poly.pdbx_strand_id
1 'polypeptide(L)'
;MVSVLMCTYNRRFCLKQAIDSVLCQTYPDFEFVIVDDGSTDGTEELIKSYQDPRIRYFKLDQNSFYCYAANQGLGHCQGDYVAFMNSDDAWLPDKLEKQVSVMEQNRMLGACFTRVYLVDESGNDLSEECRDMAELFERKCSTQKE
;
A
#
# COMPACT_ATOMS: atom_id res chain seq x y z
N MET A 1 -4.39 -15.50 -5.77
CA MET A 1 -4.34 -14.10 -6.30
C MET A 1 -4.26 -13.12 -5.14
N VAL A 2 -3.57 -11.97 -5.31
CA VAL A 2 -3.49 -10.87 -4.32
C VAL A 2 -4.26 -9.66 -4.85
N SER A 3 -5.09 -9.02 -4.02
CA SER A 3 -5.62 -7.68 -4.29
C SER A 3 -4.71 -6.66 -3.60
N VAL A 4 -4.00 -5.83 -4.37
CA VAL A 4 -3.35 -4.64 -3.83
C VAL A 4 -4.39 -3.54 -3.73
N LEU A 5 -4.64 -3.02 -2.52
CA LEU A 5 -5.62 -1.97 -2.27
C LEU A 5 -4.92 -0.68 -1.89
N MET A 6 -5.14 0.37 -2.67
CA MET A 6 -4.65 1.72 -2.43
C MET A 6 -5.82 2.70 -2.34
N CYS A 7 -5.84 3.53 -1.31
CA CYS A 7 -6.71 4.71 -1.24
C CYS A 7 -5.87 5.96 -1.45
N THR A 8 -6.39 6.91 -2.23
CA THR A 8 -5.71 8.16 -2.53
C THR A 8 -6.66 9.35 -2.46
N TYR A 9 -6.14 10.52 -2.06
CA TYR A 9 -6.86 11.79 -2.10
C TYR A 9 -5.88 12.93 -2.30
N ASN A 10 -5.95 13.62 -3.45
CA ASN A 10 -5.10 14.75 -3.80
C ASN A 10 -3.59 14.46 -3.61
N ARG A 11 -3.09 13.34 -4.17
CA ARG A 11 -1.71 12.86 -4.04
C ARG A 11 -0.97 12.73 -5.39
N ARG A 12 -1.44 13.42 -6.43
CA ARG A 12 -0.85 13.34 -7.77
C ARG A 12 0.69 13.44 -7.77
N PHE A 13 1.25 14.28 -6.90
CA PHE A 13 2.68 14.57 -6.87
C PHE A 13 3.58 13.37 -6.51
N CYS A 14 3.09 12.42 -5.69
CA CYS A 14 3.83 11.22 -5.27
C CYS A 14 3.23 9.91 -5.81
N LEU A 15 1.99 9.92 -6.27
CA LEU A 15 1.23 8.74 -6.66
C LEU A 15 1.90 7.91 -7.77
N LYS A 16 2.63 8.57 -8.69
CA LYS A 16 3.33 7.87 -9.78
C LYS A 16 4.32 6.83 -9.25
N GLN A 17 5.13 7.21 -8.27
CA GLN A 17 6.13 6.30 -7.67
C GLN A 17 5.45 5.11 -6.99
N ALA A 18 4.35 5.36 -6.27
CA ALA A 18 3.58 4.31 -5.60
C ALA A 18 3.03 3.30 -6.62
N ILE A 19 2.36 3.77 -7.69
CA ILE A 19 1.80 2.91 -8.74
C ILE A 19 2.90 2.11 -9.42
N ASP A 20 3.98 2.76 -9.87
CA ASP A 20 5.10 2.10 -10.54
C ASP A 20 5.69 0.99 -9.67
N SER A 21 5.84 1.21 -8.36
CA SER A 21 6.39 0.21 -7.44
C SER A 21 5.52 -1.04 -7.28
N VAL A 22 4.19 -0.88 -7.39
CA VAL A 22 3.25 -2.01 -7.39
C VAL A 22 3.30 -2.75 -8.73
N LEU A 23 3.29 -2.02 -9.84
CA LEU A 23 3.32 -2.64 -11.18
C LEU A 23 4.62 -3.39 -11.47
N CYS A 24 5.74 -3.01 -10.82
CA CYS A 24 7.05 -3.67 -10.91
C CYS A 24 7.22 -4.87 -9.98
N GLN A 25 6.18 -5.32 -9.27
CA GLN A 25 6.28 -6.51 -8.42
C GLN A 25 6.60 -7.77 -9.21
N THR A 26 7.53 -8.61 -8.68
CA THR A 26 7.91 -9.89 -9.32
C THR A 26 6.82 -10.94 -9.24
N TYR A 27 5.93 -10.87 -8.25
CA TYR A 27 4.75 -11.73 -8.15
C TYR A 27 3.70 -11.32 -9.17
N PRO A 28 3.34 -12.16 -10.16
CA PRO A 28 2.52 -11.74 -11.30
C PRO A 28 1.00 -11.80 -11.04
N ASP A 29 0.55 -12.62 -10.10
CA ASP A 29 -0.87 -12.93 -9.90
C ASP A 29 -1.53 -11.96 -8.91
N PHE A 30 -1.69 -10.70 -9.34
CA PHE A 30 -2.38 -9.67 -8.55
C PHE A 30 -3.28 -8.77 -9.39
N GLU A 31 -4.28 -8.20 -8.76
CA GLU A 31 -5.02 -7.03 -9.20
C GLU A 31 -4.63 -5.80 -8.37
N PHE A 32 -4.79 -4.61 -8.93
CA PHE A 32 -4.51 -3.35 -8.25
C PHE A 32 -5.75 -2.48 -8.16
N VAL A 33 -6.44 -2.53 -7.03
CA VAL A 33 -7.63 -1.76 -6.73
C VAL A 33 -7.22 -0.40 -6.18
N ILE A 34 -7.53 0.67 -6.92
CA ILE A 34 -7.25 2.05 -6.51
C ILE A 34 -8.58 2.76 -6.27
N VAL A 35 -8.78 3.25 -5.05
CA VAL A 35 -9.94 4.06 -4.66
C VAL A 35 -9.50 5.51 -4.50
N ASP A 36 -10.01 6.36 -5.36
CA ASP A 36 -9.83 7.81 -5.31
C ASP A 36 -10.97 8.45 -4.50
N ASP A 37 -10.63 8.99 -3.35
CA ASP A 37 -11.59 9.57 -2.41
C ASP A 37 -12.00 11.00 -2.80
N GLY A 38 -12.36 11.20 -4.08
CA GLY A 38 -12.87 12.46 -4.61
C GLY A 38 -11.76 13.49 -4.92
N SER A 39 -10.61 13.09 -5.44
CA SER A 39 -9.52 13.99 -5.81
C SER A 39 -9.91 14.99 -6.89
N THR A 40 -9.27 16.18 -6.83
CA THR A 40 -9.48 17.30 -7.76
C THR A 40 -8.17 17.84 -8.36
N ASP A 41 -7.02 17.22 -8.07
CA ASP A 41 -5.67 17.68 -8.43
C ASP A 41 -5.11 17.05 -9.73
N GLY A 42 -5.95 16.32 -10.48
CA GLY A 42 -5.53 15.56 -11.67
C GLY A 42 -5.02 14.15 -11.36
N THR A 43 -5.32 13.62 -10.17
CA THR A 43 -5.05 12.22 -9.78
C THR A 43 -5.73 11.24 -10.74
N GLU A 44 -6.99 11.49 -11.11
CA GLU A 44 -7.75 10.65 -12.03
C GLU A 44 -7.08 10.51 -13.40
N GLU A 45 -6.65 11.64 -13.98
CA GLU A 45 -5.98 11.67 -15.27
C GLU A 45 -4.66 10.88 -15.23
N LEU A 46 -3.90 11.00 -14.13
CA LEU A 46 -2.68 10.25 -13.94
C LEU A 46 -2.96 8.74 -13.90
N ILE A 47 -3.93 8.29 -13.10
CA ILE A 47 -4.24 6.86 -12.99
C ILE A 47 -4.74 6.32 -14.33
N LYS A 48 -5.62 7.03 -15.03
CA LYS A 48 -6.15 6.63 -16.35
C LYS A 48 -5.11 6.65 -17.46
N SER A 49 -3.97 7.31 -17.27
CA SER A 49 -2.85 7.25 -18.24
C SER A 49 -2.12 5.90 -18.23
N TYR A 50 -2.26 5.11 -17.17
CA TYR A 50 -1.75 3.74 -17.13
C TYR A 50 -2.68 2.82 -17.91
N GLN A 51 -2.11 2.07 -18.86
CA GLN A 51 -2.84 1.10 -19.69
C GLN A 51 -2.59 -0.34 -19.20
N ASP A 52 -2.42 -0.52 -17.88
CA ASP A 52 -2.18 -1.83 -17.28
C ASP A 52 -3.51 -2.49 -16.89
N PRO A 53 -3.84 -3.67 -17.42
CA PRO A 53 -5.12 -4.33 -17.16
C PRO A 53 -5.31 -4.79 -15.71
N ARG A 54 -4.24 -4.81 -14.92
CA ARG A 54 -4.31 -5.14 -13.49
C ARG A 54 -4.91 -4.01 -12.66
N ILE A 55 -4.91 -2.76 -13.16
CA ILE A 55 -5.45 -1.60 -12.46
C ILE A 55 -6.97 -1.58 -12.58
N ARG A 56 -7.64 -1.50 -11.45
CA ARG A 56 -9.07 -1.29 -11.30
C ARG A 56 -9.29 -0.01 -10.50
N TYR A 57 -9.73 1.05 -11.16
CA TYR A 57 -9.90 2.38 -10.59
C TYR A 57 -11.36 2.68 -10.25
N PHE A 58 -11.59 3.18 -9.05
CA PHE A 58 -12.89 3.60 -8.54
C PHE A 58 -12.77 4.99 -7.92
N LYS A 59 -13.65 5.91 -8.32
CA LYS A 59 -13.69 7.26 -7.78
C LYS A 59 -14.95 7.47 -6.95
N LEU A 60 -14.78 8.05 -5.77
CA LEU A 60 -15.90 8.50 -4.93
C LEU A 60 -16.29 9.92 -5.33
N ASP A 61 -17.55 10.27 -5.14
CA ASP A 61 -18.09 11.59 -5.52
C ASP A 61 -17.50 12.74 -4.68
N GLN A 62 -17.08 12.43 -3.45
CA GLN A 62 -16.51 13.39 -2.49
C GLN A 62 -15.55 12.72 -1.53
N ASN A 63 -14.71 13.51 -0.86
CA ASN A 63 -13.86 13.02 0.21
C ASN A 63 -14.71 12.48 1.38
N SER A 64 -14.58 11.19 1.62
CA SER A 64 -15.30 10.44 2.65
C SER A 64 -14.36 9.85 3.72
N PHE A 65 -13.09 10.26 3.70
CA PHE A 65 -12.00 9.80 4.55
C PHE A 65 -11.57 8.35 4.33
N TYR A 66 -10.32 8.08 4.71
CA TYR A 66 -9.62 6.82 4.44
C TYR A 66 -10.42 5.56 4.81
N CYS A 67 -11.03 5.51 5.99
CA CYS A 67 -11.74 4.31 6.44
C CYS A 67 -12.93 3.97 5.54
N TYR A 68 -13.66 4.96 5.06
CA TYR A 68 -14.78 4.74 4.13
C TYR A 68 -14.25 4.28 2.77
N ALA A 69 -13.27 4.98 2.21
CA ALA A 69 -12.66 4.62 0.94
C ALA A 69 -12.06 3.21 0.97
N ALA A 70 -11.36 2.84 2.06
CA ALA A 70 -10.80 1.51 2.24
C ALA A 70 -11.88 0.42 2.29
N ASN A 71 -13.00 0.65 2.99
CA ASN A 71 -14.11 -0.30 3.03
C ASN A 71 -14.78 -0.46 1.66
N GLN A 72 -14.93 0.62 0.88
CA GLN A 72 -15.40 0.51 -0.50
C GLN A 72 -14.43 -0.31 -1.34
N GLY A 73 -13.13 -0.05 -1.23
CA GLY A 73 -12.09 -0.79 -1.93
C GLY A 73 -12.05 -2.26 -1.58
N LEU A 74 -12.20 -2.62 -0.31
CA LEU A 74 -12.30 -4.02 0.14
C LEU A 74 -13.45 -4.75 -0.54
N GLY A 75 -14.59 -4.08 -0.76
CA GLY A 75 -15.72 -4.65 -1.49
C GLY A 75 -15.44 -4.95 -2.97
N HIS A 76 -14.40 -4.34 -3.53
CA HIS A 76 -13.96 -4.56 -4.91
C HIS A 76 -12.82 -5.57 -5.04
N CYS A 77 -12.14 -5.94 -3.95
CA CYS A 77 -11.06 -6.91 -3.95
C CYS A 77 -11.59 -8.32 -4.26
N GLN A 78 -10.86 -9.05 -5.12
CA GLN A 78 -11.20 -10.40 -5.56
C GLN A 78 -10.14 -11.45 -5.18
N GLY A 79 -9.01 -11.01 -4.63
CA GLY A 79 -7.90 -11.87 -4.21
C GLY A 79 -8.16 -12.59 -2.88
N ASP A 80 -7.45 -13.68 -2.68
CA ASP A 80 -7.44 -14.44 -1.42
C ASP A 80 -6.73 -13.67 -0.29
N TYR A 81 -5.85 -12.75 -0.67
CA TYR A 81 -5.11 -11.86 0.21
C TYR A 81 -5.33 -10.41 -0.21
N VAL A 82 -5.36 -9.52 0.78
CA VAL A 82 -5.37 -8.06 0.54
C VAL A 82 -4.07 -7.47 1.05
N ALA A 83 -3.34 -6.79 0.17
CA ALA A 83 -2.12 -6.05 0.49
C ALA A 83 -2.43 -4.54 0.46
N PHE A 84 -2.40 -3.88 1.62
CA PHE A 84 -2.63 -2.44 1.71
C PHE A 84 -1.39 -1.67 1.26
N MET A 85 -1.60 -0.67 0.40
CA MET A 85 -0.59 0.23 -0.13
C MET A 85 -1.00 1.68 0.15
N ASN A 86 -0.12 2.46 0.76
CA ASN A 86 -0.33 3.90 0.87
C ASN A 86 0.08 4.59 -0.44
N SER A 87 -0.58 5.68 -0.76
CA SER A 87 -0.35 6.41 -2.01
C SER A 87 0.94 7.24 -2.05
N ASP A 88 1.66 7.31 -0.93
CA ASP A 88 2.94 8.01 -0.73
C ASP A 88 4.11 7.08 -0.35
N ASP A 89 3.89 5.77 -0.33
CA ASP A 89 4.92 4.76 -0.11
C ASP A 89 5.43 4.16 -1.44
N ALA A 90 6.54 3.41 -1.38
CA ALA A 90 7.04 2.58 -2.47
C ALA A 90 7.39 1.18 -1.96
N TRP A 91 7.12 0.17 -2.77
CA TRP A 91 7.43 -1.22 -2.46
C TRP A 91 8.69 -1.69 -3.16
N LEU A 92 9.49 -2.52 -2.49
CA LEU A 92 10.55 -3.26 -3.14
C LEU A 92 9.95 -4.31 -4.09
N PRO A 93 10.62 -4.62 -5.21
CA PRO A 93 10.05 -5.46 -6.27
C PRO A 93 9.61 -6.87 -5.81
N ASP A 94 10.26 -7.44 -4.82
CA ASP A 94 10.02 -8.80 -4.34
C ASP A 94 9.11 -8.90 -3.10
N LYS A 95 8.46 -7.78 -2.71
CA LYS A 95 7.64 -7.71 -1.50
C LYS A 95 6.46 -8.69 -1.54
N LEU A 96 5.64 -8.66 -2.60
CA LEU A 96 4.48 -9.55 -2.70
C LEU A 96 4.90 -11.02 -2.76
N GLU A 97 5.93 -11.36 -3.53
CA GLU A 97 6.43 -12.72 -3.65
C GLU A 97 6.85 -13.30 -2.28
N LYS A 98 7.62 -12.52 -1.50
CA LYS A 98 8.06 -12.91 -0.15
C LYS A 98 6.88 -13.08 0.81
N GLN A 99 5.93 -12.14 0.81
CA GLN A 99 4.79 -12.21 1.74
C GLN A 99 3.84 -13.35 1.38
N VAL A 100 3.52 -13.56 0.10
CA VAL A 100 2.70 -14.69 -0.34
C VAL A 100 3.37 -16.00 0.02
N SER A 101 4.68 -16.16 -0.21
CA SER A 101 5.43 -17.37 0.18
C SER A 101 5.28 -17.67 1.67
N VAL A 102 5.40 -16.69 2.55
CA VAL A 102 5.23 -16.86 4.00
C VAL A 102 3.80 -17.26 4.37
N MET A 103 2.80 -16.61 3.76
CA MET A 103 1.37 -16.88 4.03
C MET A 103 0.97 -18.28 3.56
N GLU A 104 1.47 -18.73 2.40
CA GLU A 104 1.18 -20.07 1.88
C GLU A 104 1.87 -21.19 2.66
N GLN A 105 3.07 -20.95 3.19
CA GLN A 105 3.79 -21.92 4.03
C GLN A 105 3.12 -22.10 5.40
N ASN A 106 2.39 -21.09 5.87
CA ASN A 106 1.71 -21.16 7.16
C ASN A 106 0.30 -20.56 7.08
N ARG A 107 -0.66 -21.35 6.68
CA ARG A 107 -2.07 -20.97 6.52
C ARG A 107 -2.79 -20.57 7.81
N MET A 108 -2.16 -20.72 8.96
CA MET A 108 -2.70 -20.22 10.24
C MET A 108 -2.40 -18.74 10.48
N LEU A 109 -1.55 -18.11 9.65
CA LEU A 109 -1.29 -16.69 9.75
C LEU A 109 -2.49 -15.88 9.24
N GLY A 110 -2.96 -14.96 10.08
CA GLY A 110 -3.99 -13.99 9.70
C GLY A 110 -3.44 -12.73 9.02
N ALA A 111 -2.14 -12.42 9.20
CA ALA A 111 -1.49 -11.26 8.61
C ALA A 111 0.03 -11.44 8.53
N CYS A 112 0.66 -10.73 7.56
CA CYS A 112 2.11 -10.69 7.39
C CYS A 112 2.55 -9.23 7.18
N PHE A 113 3.48 -8.75 8.02
CA PHE A 113 4.03 -7.40 7.94
C PHE A 113 5.50 -7.46 7.49
N THR A 114 5.96 -6.42 6.81
CA THR A 114 7.36 -6.22 6.43
C THR A 114 7.98 -5.10 7.26
N ARG A 115 9.30 -5.11 7.34
CA ARG A 115 10.03 -3.91 7.80
C ARG A 115 9.84 -2.79 6.78
N VAL A 116 9.97 -1.56 7.25
CA VAL A 116 9.95 -0.35 6.43
C VAL A 116 11.29 0.34 6.51
N TYR A 117 11.69 0.99 5.42
CA TYR A 117 12.78 1.96 5.40
C TYR A 117 12.18 3.34 5.34
N LEU A 118 12.69 4.26 6.13
CA LEU A 118 12.31 5.66 6.06
C LEU A 118 13.31 6.35 5.14
N VAL A 119 12.79 7.05 4.15
CA VAL A 119 13.60 7.79 3.17
C VAL A 119 13.13 9.25 3.11
N ASP A 120 14.05 10.17 2.83
CA ASP A 120 13.70 11.55 2.53
C ASP A 120 13.16 11.70 1.10
N GLU A 121 12.76 12.91 0.72
CA GLU A 121 12.26 13.23 -0.63
C GLU A 121 13.29 12.96 -1.75
N SER A 122 14.57 12.87 -1.41
CA SER A 122 15.67 12.54 -2.32
C SER A 122 15.97 11.04 -2.38
N GLY A 123 15.29 10.22 -1.55
CA GLY A 123 15.50 8.78 -1.45
C GLY A 123 16.66 8.36 -0.55
N ASN A 124 17.22 9.28 0.25
CA ASN A 124 18.26 8.93 1.23
C ASN A 124 17.63 8.20 2.42
N ASP A 125 18.31 7.15 2.89
CA ASP A 125 17.87 6.35 4.03
C ASP A 125 17.99 7.12 5.35
N LEU A 126 16.86 7.33 6.03
CA LEU A 126 16.75 7.96 7.33
C LEU A 126 16.62 6.95 8.48
N SER A 127 16.76 5.65 8.20
CA SER A 127 16.51 4.58 9.17
C SER A 127 17.41 4.65 10.39
N GLU A 128 18.63 5.19 10.28
CA GLU A 128 19.54 5.38 11.42
C GLU A 128 19.09 6.53 12.33
N GLU A 129 18.61 7.64 11.75
CA GLU A 129 18.12 8.80 12.49
C GLU A 129 16.81 8.51 13.26
N CYS A 130 16.02 7.56 12.75
CA CYS A 130 14.74 7.16 13.34
C CYS A 130 14.85 5.90 14.24
N ARG A 131 16.03 5.30 14.40
CA ARG A 131 16.23 4.10 15.21
C ARG A 131 15.79 4.31 16.67
N ASP A 132 16.05 5.48 17.24
CA ASP A 132 15.65 5.84 18.60
C ASP A 132 14.12 5.89 18.78
N MET A 133 13.37 6.26 17.71
CA MET A 133 11.91 6.24 17.74
C MET A 133 11.35 4.82 17.69
N ALA A 134 11.94 3.92 16.91
CA ALA A 134 11.56 2.51 16.86
C ALA A 134 11.78 1.82 18.21
N GLU A 135 12.92 2.07 18.89
CA GLU A 135 13.19 1.56 20.23
C GLU A 135 12.21 2.13 21.29
N LEU A 136 11.78 3.39 21.14
CA LEU A 136 10.77 4.00 22.01
C LEU A 136 9.39 3.35 21.83
N PHE A 137 9.02 2.93 20.61
CA PHE A 137 7.79 2.20 20.35
C PHE A 137 7.85 0.77 20.92
N GLU A 138 8.95 0.06 20.75
CA GLU A 138 9.13 -1.29 21.31
C GLU A 138 9.06 -1.28 22.83
N ARG A 139 9.68 -0.30 23.50
CA ARG A 139 9.60 -0.13 24.96
C ARG A 139 8.18 0.14 25.46
N LYS A 140 7.38 0.95 24.74
CA LYS A 140 5.98 1.23 25.11
C LYS A 140 5.05 0.03 24.94
N CYS A 141 5.28 -0.81 23.93
CA CYS A 141 4.49 -2.03 23.72
C CYS A 141 4.83 -3.14 24.72
N SER A 142 6.05 -3.19 25.26
CA SER A 142 6.45 -4.19 26.26
C SER A 142 5.94 -3.88 27.67
N THR A 143 5.62 -2.63 28.01
CA THR A 143 5.12 -2.20 29.32
C THR A 143 3.59 -2.31 29.48
N GLN A 144 2.85 -2.70 28.43
CA GLN A 144 1.40 -2.93 28.51
C GLN A 144 1.00 -4.41 28.74
N LYS A 145 1.98 -5.28 29.08
CA LYS A 145 1.75 -6.72 29.35
C LYS A 145 1.85 -7.10 30.82
N GLU A 146 1.65 -6.16 31.76
CA GLU A 146 1.44 -6.44 33.18
C GLU A 146 0.00 -6.15 33.62
#